data_dcc9a7990fb97b709b49c409e92a1ea3
#
_entry.id   dcc9a7990fb97b709b49c409e92a1ea3
#
_cell.length_a   1.000
_cell.length_b   1.000
_cell.length_c   1.000
_cell.angle_alpha   90.00
_cell.angle_beta   90.00
_cell.angle_gamma   90.00
#
_symmetry.space_group_name_H-M   'P 1'
#
loop_
_entity.id
_entity.type
_entity.pdbx_description
1 polymer ?
#
loop_
_entity_poly.entity_id
_entity_poly.type
_entity_poly.pdbx_seq_one_letter_code
_entity_poly.pdbx_strand_id
1 'polypeptide(L)'
;MDPTTLLGIILGFALIVNGIGFAKIGNFIDIPSMVIVIGGALSATLSSYPLGILKDIPKHFAVLIRGNRYNIPKLIEQLVDLGTIARQSGLLALEDKAAEIKDTFFKQSVLMIVDANDPDKVRLVLERELDNMMIRHDQAAGLYEKAASYAPSFG
;
A
#
# COMPACT_ATOMS: atom_id res chain seq x y z
N MET A 1 -3.17 -12.25 -4.76
CA MET A 1 -4.64 -12.10 -4.85
C MET A 1 -5.23 -13.41 -4.39
N ASP A 2 -6.25 -13.36 -3.55
CA ASP A 2 -6.93 -14.58 -3.10
C ASP A 2 -7.73 -15.18 -4.26
N PRO A 3 -7.73 -16.51 -4.40
CA PRO A 3 -8.46 -17.17 -5.49
C PRO A 3 -9.98 -16.91 -5.44
N THR A 4 -10.53 -16.65 -4.26
CA THR A 4 -11.94 -16.26 -4.06
C THR A 4 -12.27 -14.91 -4.68
N THR A 5 -11.36 -13.93 -4.61
CA THR A 5 -11.54 -12.62 -5.23
C THR A 5 -11.59 -12.71 -6.74
N LEU A 6 -10.67 -13.49 -7.33
CA LEU A 6 -10.65 -13.71 -8.77
C LEU A 6 -11.92 -14.41 -9.26
N LEU A 7 -12.35 -15.45 -8.54
CA LEU A 7 -13.57 -16.19 -8.84
C LEU A 7 -14.82 -15.31 -8.74
N GLY A 8 -14.89 -14.44 -7.71
CA GLY A 8 -15.98 -13.48 -7.55
C GLY A 8 -16.07 -12.47 -8.70
N ILE A 9 -14.94 -11.94 -9.15
CA ILE A 9 -14.88 -11.00 -10.28
C ILE A 9 -15.35 -11.69 -11.57
N ILE A 10 -14.82 -12.89 -11.87
CA ILE A 10 -15.19 -13.64 -13.08
C ILE A 10 -16.68 -13.99 -13.06
N LEU A 11 -17.19 -14.48 -11.92
CA LEU A 11 -18.60 -14.82 -11.76
C LEU A 11 -19.50 -13.59 -11.96
N GLY A 12 -19.14 -12.45 -11.36
CA GLY A 12 -19.86 -11.20 -11.48
C GLY A 12 -19.96 -10.74 -12.93
N PHE A 13 -18.84 -10.73 -13.65
CA PHE A 13 -18.83 -10.39 -15.08
C PHE A 13 -19.65 -11.38 -15.92
N ALA A 14 -19.52 -12.69 -15.68
CA ALA A 14 -20.27 -13.70 -16.38
C ALA A 14 -21.79 -13.55 -16.19
N LEU A 15 -22.26 -13.24 -14.98
CA LEU A 15 -23.66 -13.00 -14.68
C LEU A 15 -24.19 -11.73 -15.36
N ILE A 16 -23.42 -10.64 -15.37
CA ILE A 16 -23.77 -9.40 -16.05
C ILE A 16 -23.91 -9.64 -17.56
N VAL A 17 -22.90 -10.26 -18.17
CA VAL A 17 -22.91 -10.57 -19.62
C VAL A 17 -24.08 -11.48 -19.99
N ASN A 18 -24.36 -12.49 -19.17
CA ASN A 18 -25.49 -13.39 -19.38
C ASN A 18 -26.83 -12.67 -19.23
N GLY A 19 -26.96 -11.79 -18.22
CA GLY A 19 -28.18 -11.00 -17.98
C GLY A 19 -28.51 -10.00 -19.09
N ILE A 20 -27.49 -9.36 -19.67
CA ILE A 20 -27.61 -8.44 -20.82
C ILE A 20 -27.95 -9.21 -22.11
N GLY A 21 -27.42 -10.43 -22.25
CA GLY A 21 -27.48 -11.22 -23.46
C GLY A 21 -26.42 -10.79 -24.46
N PHE A 22 -25.68 -11.77 -24.98
CA PHE A 22 -24.54 -11.56 -25.89
C PHE A 22 -24.87 -10.69 -27.12
N ALA A 23 -26.08 -10.82 -27.69
CA ALA A 23 -26.49 -10.04 -28.86
C ALA A 23 -26.71 -8.54 -28.57
N LYS A 24 -26.90 -8.15 -27.31
CA LYS A 24 -27.20 -6.77 -26.92
C LYS A 24 -26.01 -6.03 -26.30
N ILE A 25 -24.88 -6.70 -26.06
CA ILE A 25 -23.69 -6.12 -25.45
C ILE A 25 -23.21 -4.90 -26.23
N GLY A 26 -23.24 -4.94 -27.57
CA GLY A 26 -22.83 -3.82 -28.41
C GLY A 26 -23.62 -2.53 -28.17
N ASN A 27 -24.87 -2.61 -27.73
CA ASN A 27 -25.70 -1.44 -27.42
C ASN A 27 -25.32 -0.75 -26.12
N PHE A 28 -24.54 -1.42 -25.26
CA PHE A 28 -24.04 -0.86 -24.01
C PHE A 28 -22.67 -0.20 -24.17
N ILE A 29 -22.03 -0.35 -25.34
CA ILE A 29 -20.75 0.28 -25.63
C ILE A 29 -21.03 1.60 -26.35
N ASP A 30 -21.15 2.66 -25.58
CA ASP A 30 -21.27 4.03 -26.08
C ASP A 30 -19.97 4.78 -25.81
N ILE A 31 -19.18 5.03 -26.87
CA ILE A 31 -17.87 5.67 -26.75
C ILE A 31 -17.97 7.08 -26.14
N PRO A 32 -18.90 7.96 -26.55
CA PRO A 32 -19.11 9.25 -25.90
C PRO A 32 -19.31 9.17 -24.38
N SER A 33 -20.19 8.27 -23.93
CA SER A 33 -20.44 8.06 -22.51
C SER A 33 -19.22 7.56 -21.76
N MET A 34 -18.45 6.63 -22.35
CA MET A 34 -17.19 6.17 -21.76
C MET A 34 -16.17 7.31 -21.59
N VAL A 35 -16.05 8.18 -22.58
CA VAL A 35 -15.16 9.35 -22.52
C VAL A 35 -15.60 10.31 -21.41
N ILE A 36 -16.90 10.57 -21.28
CA ILE A 36 -17.45 11.44 -20.24
C ILE A 36 -17.18 10.84 -18.85
N VAL A 37 -17.51 9.59 -18.62
CA VAL A 37 -17.37 8.93 -17.31
C VAL A 37 -15.92 8.80 -16.91
N ILE A 38 -15.09 8.19 -17.78
CA ILE A 38 -13.67 7.96 -17.47
C ILE A 38 -12.91 9.27 -17.47
N GLY A 39 -13.08 10.11 -18.48
CA GLY A 39 -12.41 11.39 -18.61
C GLY A 39 -12.83 12.37 -17.51
N GLY A 40 -14.13 12.43 -17.18
CA GLY A 40 -14.67 13.25 -16.11
C GLY A 40 -14.14 12.83 -14.74
N ALA A 41 -14.18 11.53 -14.42
CA ALA A 41 -13.64 10.99 -13.17
C ALA A 41 -12.13 11.23 -13.03
N LEU A 42 -11.35 11.02 -14.10
CA LEU A 42 -9.92 11.29 -14.10
C LEU A 42 -9.64 12.79 -13.92
N SER A 43 -10.34 13.66 -14.64
CA SER A 43 -10.17 15.12 -14.54
C SER A 43 -10.51 15.62 -13.15
N ALA A 44 -11.61 15.16 -12.56
CA ALA A 44 -12.01 15.50 -11.20
C ALA A 44 -10.99 15.02 -10.17
N THR A 45 -10.44 13.80 -10.35
CA THR A 45 -9.39 13.26 -9.48
C THR A 45 -8.10 14.07 -9.59
N LEU A 46 -7.66 14.40 -10.82
CA LEU A 46 -6.47 15.22 -11.05
C LEU A 46 -6.60 16.62 -10.43
N SER A 47 -7.80 17.21 -10.48
CA SER A 47 -8.06 18.53 -9.87
C SER A 47 -8.13 18.48 -8.33
N SER A 48 -8.39 17.32 -7.76
CA SER A 48 -8.60 17.15 -6.31
C SER A 48 -7.31 16.84 -5.54
N TYR A 49 -6.24 16.44 -6.23
CA TYR A 49 -5.01 15.99 -5.58
C TYR A 49 -3.75 16.67 -6.13
N PRO A 50 -2.77 16.98 -5.27
CA PRO A 50 -1.51 17.55 -5.69
C PRO A 50 -0.69 16.55 -6.51
N LEU A 51 0.10 17.06 -7.45
CA LEU A 51 0.95 16.26 -8.36
C LEU A 51 1.88 15.28 -7.62
N GLY A 52 2.29 15.60 -6.39
CA GLY A 52 3.12 14.73 -5.56
C GLY A 52 2.49 13.36 -5.32
N ILE A 53 1.19 13.33 -4.99
CA ILE A 53 0.44 12.09 -4.75
C ILE A 53 0.18 11.35 -6.06
N LEU A 54 -0.15 12.08 -7.12
CA LEU A 54 -0.45 11.49 -8.44
C LEU A 54 0.75 10.77 -9.06
N LYS A 55 1.97 11.25 -8.84
CA LYS A 55 3.20 10.62 -9.33
C LYS A 55 3.46 9.23 -8.73
N ASP A 56 2.91 8.93 -7.58
CA ASP A 56 3.09 7.65 -6.90
C ASP A 56 2.09 6.56 -7.35
N ILE A 57 1.09 6.91 -8.17
CA ILE A 57 0.11 5.96 -8.72
C ILE A 57 0.78 4.72 -9.35
N PRO A 58 1.81 4.82 -10.21
CA PRO A 58 2.46 3.64 -10.77
C PRO A 58 3.10 2.73 -9.72
N LYS A 59 3.63 3.32 -8.63
CA LYS A 59 4.21 2.56 -7.50
C LYS A 59 3.13 1.80 -6.74
N HIS A 60 1.94 2.39 -6.55
CA HIS A 60 0.83 1.72 -5.89
C HIS A 60 0.39 0.47 -6.68
N PHE A 61 0.27 0.56 -8.00
CA PHE A 61 0.00 -0.60 -8.86
C PHE A 61 1.11 -1.65 -8.79
N ALA A 62 2.37 -1.25 -8.74
CA ALA A 62 3.49 -2.16 -8.59
C ALA A 62 3.43 -2.94 -7.26
N VAL A 63 3.00 -2.29 -6.17
CA VAL A 63 2.82 -2.93 -4.85
C VAL A 63 1.67 -3.94 -4.90
N LEU A 64 0.54 -3.58 -5.52
CA LEU A 64 -0.61 -4.48 -5.71
C LEU A 64 -0.24 -5.78 -6.44
N ILE A 65 0.55 -5.66 -7.51
CA ILE A 65 0.98 -6.82 -8.32
C ILE A 65 2.00 -7.69 -7.55
N ARG A 66 2.91 -7.06 -6.81
CA ARG A 66 3.98 -7.77 -6.08
C ARG A 66 3.47 -8.53 -4.86
N GLY A 67 2.33 -8.12 -4.28
CA GLY A 67 1.77 -8.72 -3.08
C GLY A 67 2.57 -8.46 -1.80
N ASN A 68 2.12 -9.05 -0.70
CA ASN A 68 2.78 -8.93 0.61
C ASN A 68 4.05 -9.77 0.65
N ARG A 69 5.19 -9.13 0.93
CA ARG A 69 6.52 -9.77 1.01
C ARG A 69 7.02 -9.98 2.44
N TYR A 70 6.25 -9.58 3.43
CA TYR A 70 6.68 -9.70 4.82
C TYR A 70 6.49 -11.13 5.33
N ASN A 71 7.61 -11.73 5.73
CA ASN A 71 7.62 -13.02 6.41
C ASN A 71 7.73 -12.76 7.92
N ILE A 72 6.59 -12.76 8.60
CA ILE A 72 6.51 -12.48 10.03
C ILE A 72 7.35 -13.45 10.87
N PRO A 73 7.34 -14.78 10.65
CA PRO A 73 8.22 -15.70 11.36
C PRO A 73 9.68 -15.34 11.26
N LYS A 74 10.16 -15.00 10.07
CA LYS A 74 11.54 -14.59 9.85
C LYS A 74 11.88 -13.27 10.55
N LEU A 75 10.94 -12.32 10.61
CA LEU A 75 11.12 -11.07 11.34
C LEU A 75 11.26 -11.32 12.84
N ILE A 76 10.44 -12.22 13.40
CA ILE A 76 10.54 -12.62 14.81
C ILE A 76 11.91 -13.24 15.10
N GLU A 77 12.38 -14.15 14.24
CA GLU A 77 13.70 -14.77 14.37
C GLU A 77 14.82 -13.71 14.38
N GLN A 78 14.77 -12.75 13.48
CA GLN A 78 15.72 -11.63 13.44
C GLN A 78 15.69 -10.78 14.71
N LEU A 79 14.51 -10.49 15.26
CA LEU A 79 14.37 -9.74 16.50
C LEU A 79 14.95 -10.50 17.70
N VAL A 80 14.72 -11.82 17.78
CA VAL A 80 15.28 -12.68 18.83
C VAL A 80 16.81 -12.73 18.74
N ASP A 81 17.35 -12.85 17.54
CA ASP A 81 18.79 -12.86 17.28
C ASP A 81 19.44 -11.54 17.71
N LEU A 82 18.88 -10.40 17.29
CA LEU A 82 19.33 -9.07 17.73
C LEU A 82 19.27 -8.90 19.25
N GLY A 83 18.19 -9.36 19.88
CA GLY A 83 18.06 -9.34 21.35
C GLY A 83 19.12 -10.19 22.06
N THR A 84 19.51 -11.31 21.47
CA THR A 84 20.57 -12.19 21.99
C THR A 84 21.93 -11.53 21.87
N ILE A 85 22.25 -10.93 20.71
CA ILE A 85 23.49 -10.20 20.46
C ILE A 85 23.62 -9.02 21.44
N ALA A 86 22.53 -8.23 21.60
CA ALA A 86 22.51 -7.11 22.53
C ALA A 86 22.83 -7.52 23.98
N ARG A 87 22.31 -8.67 24.44
CA ARG A 87 22.58 -9.20 25.79
C ARG A 87 23.98 -9.73 25.98
N GLN A 88 24.55 -10.36 24.94
CA GLN A 88 25.87 -10.98 25.02
C GLN A 88 27.03 -10.02 24.77
N SER A 89 26.85 -9.10 23.81
CA SER A 89 27.93 -8.27 23.28
C SER A 89 27.67 -6.77 23.44
N GLY A 90 26.53 -6.41 24.04
CA GLY A 90 26.12 -5.01 24.22
C GLY A 90 25.45 -4.39 23.00
N LEU A 91 24.88 -3.20 23.19
CA LEU A 91 24.08 -2.52 22.14
C LEU A 91 24.93 -2.11 20.92
N LEU A 92 26.21 -1.77 21.12
CA LEU A 92 27.10 -1.37 20.01
C LEU A 92 27.31 -2.49 18.99
N ALA A 93 27.23 -3.76 19.40
CA ALA A 93 27.34 -4.89 18.48
C ALA A 93 26.17 -5.00 17.51
N LEU A 94 25.06 -4.28 17.76
CA LEU A 94 23.92 -4.20 16.85
C LEU A 94 24.19 -3.34 15.61
N GLU A 95 25.19 -2.43 15.64
CA GLU A 95 25.51 -1.54 14.54
C GLU A 95 25.92 -2.33 13.28
N ASP A 96 26.82 -3.31 13.45
CA ASP A 96 27.23 -4.18 12.36
C ASP A 96 26.07 -4.99 11.80
N LYS A 97 25.20 -5.49 12.67
CA LYS A 97 24.00 -6.23 12.27
C LYS A 97 22.96 -5.36 11.57
N ALA A 98 22.81 -4.11 11.99
CA ALA A 98 21.93 -3.16 11.33
C ALA A 98 22.33 -2.90 9.87
N ALA A 99 23.63 -2.97 9.55
CA ALA A 99 24.11 -2.82 8.18
C ALA A 99 23.60 -3.93 7.24
N GLU A 100 23.33 -5.13 7.75
CA GLU A 100 22.81 -6.28 6.99
C GLU A 100 21.28 -6.19 6.75
N ILE A 101 20.56 -5.34 7.49
CA ILE A 101 19.10 -5.21 7.41
C ILE A 101 18.72 -4.42 6.15
N LYS A 102 17.89 -5.05 5.30
CA LYS A 102 17.43 -4.45 4.03
C LYS A 102 16.25 -3.51 4.20
N ASP A 103 15.41 -3.76 5.18
CA ASP A 103 14.26 -2.89 5.49
C ASP A 103 14.73 -1.61 6.15
N THR A 104 14.40 -0.48 5.54
CA THR A 104 14.90 0.83 5.97
C THR A 104 14.35 1.23 7.33
N PHE A 105 13.07 0.97 7.60
CA PHE A 105 12.44 1.28 8.89
C PHE A 105 13.06 0.43 10.00
N PHE A 106 13.17 -0.88 9.78
CA PHE A 106 13.75 -1.79 10.75
C PHE A 106 15.23 -1.46 11.04
N LYS A 107 16.01 -1.19 9.98
CA LYS A 107 17.41 -0.74 10.12
C LYS A 107 17.53 0.51 10.97
N GLN A 108 16.77 1.56 10.67
CA GLN A 108 16.78 2.81 11.42
C GLN A 108 16.34 2.61 12.87
N SER A 109 15.35 1.76 13.10
CA SER A 109 14.89 1.42 14.45
C SER A 109 16.00 0.78 15.28
N VAL A 110 16.77 -0.15 14.70
CA VAL A 110 17.91 -0.77 15.40
C VAL A 110 19.01 0.25 15.69
N LEU A 111 19.35 1.12 14.73
CA LEU A 111 20.35 2.16 14.91
C LEU A 111 19.94 3.17 16.00
N MET A 112 18.67 3.56 16.05
CA MET A 112 18.17 4.42 17.14
C MET A 112 18.33 3.77 18.52
N ILE A 113 18.18 2.45 18.63
CA ILE A 113 18.42 1.73 19.88
C ILE A 113 19.90 1.76 20.25
N VAL A 114 20.80 1.66 19.29
CA VAL A 114 22.25 1.75 19.51
C VAL A 114 22.63 3.15 20.00
N ASP A 115 22.08 4.19 19.39
CA ASP A 115 22.43 5.59 19.66
C ASP A 115 21.67 6.18 20.86
N ALA A 116 20.52 5.63 21.22
CA ALA A 116 19.64 6.23 22.20
C ALA A 116 19.85 5.66 23.59
N ASN A 117 20.03 6.56 24.54
CA ASN A 117 20.13 6.24 25.95
C ASN A 117 18.76 6.12 26.65
N ASP A 118 17.67 6.52 25.98
CA ASP A 118 16.34 6.60 26.56
C ASP A 118 15.32 5.78 25.72
N PRO A 119 14.91 4.59 26.21
CA PRO A 119 13.96 3.73 25.49
C PRO A 119 12.61 4.40 25.21
N ASP A 120 12.13 5.28 26.09
CA ASP A 120 10.84 5.96 25.92
C ASP A 120 10.89 6.95 24.75
N LYS A 121 12.03 7.62 24.55
CA LYS A 121 12.24 8.50 23.39
C LYS A 121 12.29 7.71 22.09
N VAL A 122 12.99 6.58 22.05
CA VAL A 122 13.03 5.69 20.88
C VAL A 122 11.62 5.26 20.52
N ARG A 123 10.87 4.78 21.50
CA ARG A 123 9.48 4.37 21.30
C ARG A 123 8.62 5.48 20.73
N LEU A 124 8.70 6.68 21.28
CA LEU A 124 7.92 7.83 20.82
C LEU A 124 8.25 8.21 19.36
N VAL A 125 9.53 8.17 18.98
CA VAL A 125 9.96 8.45 17.60
C VAL A 125 9.44 7.39 16.64
N LEU A 126 9.54 6.11 17.01
CA LEU A 126 9.06 5.01 16.17
C LEU A 126 7.53 5.03 16.00
N GLU A 127 6.78 5.31 17.08
CA GLU A 127 5.32 5.47 17.02
C GLU A 127 4.94 6.62 16.07
N ARG A 128 5.61 7.77 16.16
CA ARG A 128 5.38 8.89 15.23
C ARG A 128 5.71 8.55 13.77
N GLU A 129 6.75 7.78 13.53
CA GLU A 129 7.07 7.35 12.15
C GLU A 129 6.03 6.39 11.59
N LEU A 130 5.49 5.49 12.43
CA LEU A 130 4.36 4.63 12.06
C LEU A 130 3.11 5.44 11.75
N ASP A 131 2.77 6.43 12.57
CA ASP A 131 1.63 7.32 12.35
C ASP A 131 1.78 8.08 11.02
N ASN A 132 2.96 8.64 10.76
CA ASN A 132 3.27 9.30 9.49
C ASN A 132 3.13 8.35 8.29
N MET A 133 3.55 7.10 8.46
CA MET A 133 3.40 6.06 7.42
C MET A 133 1.92 5.75 7.17
N MET A 134 1.12 5.61 8.22
CA MET A 134 -0.33 5.40 8.12
C MET A 134 -1.00 6.56 7.40
N ILE A 135 -0.72 7.81 7.77
CA ILE A 135 -1.26 9.00 7.12
C ILE A 135 -0.96 9.01 5.61
N ARG A 136 0.27 8.67 5.21
CA ARG A 136 0.64 8.58 3.79
C ARG A 136 -0.14 7.49 3.05
N HIS A 137 -0.34 6.34 3.69
CA HIS A 137 -1.13 5.24 3.12
C HIS A 137 -2.61 5.60 3.00
N ASP A 138 -3.19 6.26 4.00
CA ASP A 138 -4.58 6.73 3.97
C ASP A 138 -4.80 7.78 2.88
N GLN A 139 -3.85 8.70 2.69
CA GLN A 139 -3.90 9.66 1.58
C GLN A 139 -3.89 8.96 0.22
N ALA A 140 -3.05 7.91 0.08
CA ALA A 140 -3.00 7.12 -1.14
C ALA A 140 -4.30 6.33 -1.37
N ALA A 141 -4.88 5.73 -0.33
CA ALA A 141 -6.16 5.03 -0.41
C ALA A 141 -7.31 6.00 -0.75
N GLY A 142 -7.37 7.14 -0.08
CA GLY A 142 -8.37 8.18 -0.32
C GLY A 142 -8.40 8.70 -1.75
N LEU A 143 -7.27 8.70 -2.46
CA LEU A 143 -7.22 9.03 -3.88
C LEU A 143 -8.09 8.08 -4.72
N TYR A 144 -7.99 6.77 -4.47
CA TYR A 144 -8.76 5.77 -5.21
C TYR A 144 -10.22 5.74 -4.80
N GLU A 145 -10.53 5.96 -3.52
CA GLU A 145 -11.90 6.07 -3.03
C GLU A 145 -12.62 7.26 -3.67
N LYS A 146 -11.96 8.42 -3.75
CA LYS A 146 -12.52 9.59 -4.44
C LYS A 146 -12.67 9.36 -5.93
N ALA A 147 -11.68 8.79 -6.60
CA ALA A 147 -11.78 8.45 -8.01
C ALA A 147 -12.96 7.52 -8.28
N ALA A 148 -13.15 6.50 -7.44
CA ALA A 148 -14.29 5.59 -7.51
C ALA A 148 -15.64 6.29 -7.26
N SER A 149 -15.68 7.29 -6.37
CA SER A 149 -16.91 8.05 -6.10
C SER A 149 -17.29 9.02 -7.24
N TYR A 150 -16.32 9.52 -8.01
CA TYR A 150 -16.58 10.39 -9.13
C TYR A 150 -17.15 9.65 -10.34
N ALA A 151 -16.77 8.41 -10.60
CA ALA A 151 -17.21 7.66 -11.77
C ALA A 151 -18.76 7.57 -11.87
N PRO A 152 -19.51 7.20 -10.82
CA PRO A 152 -20.97 7.20 -10.86
C PRO A 152 -21.58 8.60 -11.03
N SER A 153 -20.87 9.65 -10.61
CA SER A 153 -21.38 11.03 -10.72
C SER A 153 -21.37 11.56 -12.14
N PHE A 154 -20.56 10.96 -13.02
CA PHE A 154 -20.51 11.28 -14.45
C PHE A 154 -21.31 10.31 -15.32
N GLY A 155 -21.77 9.18 -14.76
CA GLY A 155 -22.60 8.18 -15.43
C GLY A 155 -24.06 8.33 -15.12
#